data_17f698df354eae041fc0aac6a1e65c53
#
_entry.id   17f698df354eae041fc0aac6a1e65c53
#
_cell.length_a   1.000
_cell.length_b   1.000
_cell.length_c   1.000
_cell.angle_alpha   90.00
_cell.angle_beta   90.00
_cell.angle_gamma   90.00
#
_symmetry.space_group_name_H-M   'P 1'
#
loop_
_entity.id
_entity.type
_entity.pdbx_description
1 polymer ?
#
loop_
_entity_poly.entity_id
_entity_poly.type
_entity_poly.pdbx_seq_one_letter_code
_entity_poly.pdbx_strand_id
1 'polypeptide(L)'
;MQIVIDTNVIISAALSPDGVPAKLLAKALTDHHLVFTNATFAELESRLWKPKFDRYTTLEERKAVLHDISAAAIWVDVPQGMANTTFSRDAKDDMFIHAAIAAEARLLITGDQDLLVLTESLNDSHQLLVCSPAEALVKL
;
A
#
# COMPACT_ATOMS: atom_id res chain seq x y z
N MET A 1 -1.31 -14.15 2.65
CA MET A 1 -2.23 -13.58 1.64
C MET A 1 -1.56 -12.42 0.91
N GLN A 2 -2.09 -12.04 -0.23
CA GLN A 2 -1.59 -10.90 -0.98
C GLN A 2 -2.27 -9.62 -0.51
N ILE A 3 -1.46 -8.58 -0.28
CA ILE A 3 -1.88 -7.33 0.37
C ILE A 3 -1.32 -6.14 -0.40
N VAL A 4 -2.14 -5.11 -0.60
CA VAL A 4 -1.68 -3.82 -1.09
C VAL A 4 -1.75 -2.82 0.06
N ILE A 5 -0.70 -2.04 0.26
CA ILE A 5 -0.64 -1.01 1.29
C ILE A 5 -0.45 0.36 0.63
N ASP A 6 -1.33 1.30 0.98
CA ASP A 6 -1.25 2.68 0.52
C ASP A 6 0.09 3.31 0.93
N THR A 7 0.65 4.11 0.04
CA THR A 7 1.91 4.83 0.24
C THR A 7 1.98 5.56 1.59
N ASN A 8 0.91 6.25 1.98
CA ASN A 8 0.92 7.01 3.23
C ASN A 8 1.06 6.13 4.47
N VAL A 9 0.55 4.91 4.43
CA VAL A 9 0.71 3.95 5.53
C VAL A 9 2.17 3.51 5.64
N ILE A 10 2.82 3.25 4.51
CA ILE A 10 4.24 2.86 4.49
C ILE A 10 5.13 4.00 4.97
N ILE A 11 4.84 5.23 4.55
CA ILE A 11 5.58 6.41 5.02
C ILE A 11 5.41 6.57 6.53
N SER A 12 4.19 6.43 7.04
CA SER A 12 3.93 6.49 8.48
C SER A 12 4.71 5.42 9.23
N ALA A 13 4.83 4.23 8.67
CA ALA A 13 5.63 3.15 9.24
C ALA A 13 7.11 3.55 9.35
N ALA A 14 7.65 4.18 8.31
CA ALA A 14 9.04 4.62 8.27
C ALA A 14 9.32 5.76 9.27
N LEU A 15 8.34 6.65 9.47
CA LEU A 15 8.51 7.82 10.35
C LEU A 15 8.27 7.49 11.83
N SER A 16 7.54 6.43 12.12
CA SER A 16 7.10 6.08 13.48
C SER A 16 7.31 4.59 13.75
N PRO A 17 8.54 4.17 14.08
CA PRO A 17 8.87 2.74 14.20
C PRO A 17 8.05 1.98 15.24
N ASP A 18 7.52 2.65 16.24
CA ASP A 18 6.73 2.01 17.30
C ASP A 18 5.22 2.08 17.06
N GLY A 19 4.79 2.71 15.97
CA GLY A 19 3.38 2.89 15.65
C GLY A 19 2.71 1.67 15.02
N VAL A 20 1.39 1.76 14.91
CA VAL A 20 0.58 0.70 14.28
C VAL A 20 1.01 0.44 12.83
N PRO A 21 1.22 1.46 11.98
CA PRO A 21 1.67 1.20 10.61
C PRO A 21 2.98 0.42 10.52
N ALA A 22 3.95 0.70 11.42
CA ALA A 22 5.22 -0.01 11.42
C ALA A 22 5.05 -1.48 11.80
N LYS A 23 4.22 -1.75 12.82
CA LYS A 23 3.91 -3.13 13.23
C LYS A 23 3.21 -3.89 12.13
N LEU A 24 2.27 -3.24 11.46
CA LEU A 24 1.54 -3.80 10.35
C LEU A 24 2.47 -4.14 9.19
N LEU A 25 3.33 -3.21 8.81
CA LEU A 25 4.27 -3.42 7.71
C LEU A 25 5.23 -4.58 8.01
N ALA A 26 5.76 -4.65 9.23
CA ALA A 26 6.65 -5.74 9.63
C ALA A 26 5.95 -7.09 9.51
N LYS A 27 4.71 -7.18 9.97
CA LYS A 27 3.92 -8.41 9.90
C LYS A 27 3.61 -8.80 8.46
N ALA A 28 3.25 -7.81 7.64
CA ALA A 28 2.97 -8.05 6.23
C ALA A 28 4.19 -8.56 5.47
N LEU A 29 5.37 -8.00 5.75
CA LEU A 29 6.61 -8.43 5.11
C LEU A 29 7.06 -9.83 5.57
N THR A 30 6.78 -10.19 6.82
CA THR A 30 7.21 -11.46 7.39
C THR A 30 6.28 -12.62 7.00
N ASP A 31 4.97 -12.40 7.10
CA ASP A 31 3.98 -13.48 7.05
C ASP A 31 3.10 -13.46 5.80
N HIS A 32 3.14 -12.39 5.03
CA HIS A 32 2.27 -12.21 3.87
C HIS A 32 3.05 -11.74 2.66
N HIS A 33 2.35 -11.40 1.58
CA HIS A 33 2.96 -10.96 0.34
C HIS A 33 2.49 -9.54 -0.01
N LEU A 34 3.41 -8.58 0.05
CA LEU A 34 3.14 -7.22 -0.42
C LEU A 34 3.13 -7.19 -1.94
N VAL A 35 2.12 -6.56 -2.50
CA VAL A 35 1.98 -6.40 -3.94
C VAL A 35 2.33 -4.98 -4.35
N PHE A 36 3.15 -4.85 -5.38
CA PHE A 36 3.48 -3.58 -6.01
C PHE A 36 3.33 -3.65 -7.52
N THR A 37 3.00 -2.52 -8.09
CA THR A 37 3.13 -2.26 -9.52
C THR A 37 4.23 -1.21 -9.72
N ASN A 38 4.65 -0.99 -10.95
CA ASN A 38 5.59 0.10 -11.23
C ASN A 38 5.02 1.44 -10.75
N ALA A 39 3.71 1.66 -10.93
CA ALA A 39 3.06 2.91 -10.53
C ALA A 39 3.05 3.10 -9.01
N THR A 40 2.66 2.07 -8.25
CA THR A 40 2.59 2.20 -6.79
C THR A 40 3.97 2.32 -6.15
N PHE A 41 4.98 1.64 -6.70
CA PHE A 41 6.34 1.76 -6.20
C PHE A 41 6.95 3.13 -6.53
N ALA A 42 6.71 3.65 -7.73
CA ALA A 42 7.16 4.99 -8.12
C ALA A 42 6.56 6.07 -7.21
N GLU A 43 5.29 5.92 -6.82
CA GLU A 43 4.64 6.82 -5.87
C GLU A 43 5.33 6.77 -4.51
N LEU A 44 5.62 5.57 -4.01
CA LEU A 44 6.33 5.39 -2.75
C LEU A 44 7.71 6.04 -2.78
N GLU A 45 8.50 5.77 -3.82
CA GLU A 45 9.82 6.37 -4.00
C GLU A 45 9.74 7.89 -4.00
N SER A 46 8.87 8.43 -4.84
CA SER A 46 8.71 9.88 -5.00
C SER A 46 8.37 10.56 -3.68
N ARG A 47 7.45 9.98 -2.90
CA ARG A 47 7.02 10.57 -1.64
C ARG A 47 8.03 10.42 -0.52
N LEU A 48 8.66 9.26 -0.44
CA LEU A 48 9.60 8.96 0.63
C LEU A 48 10.83 9.88 0.60
N TRP A 49 11.23 10.32 -0.59
CA TRP A 49 12.38 11.20 -0.77
C TRP A 49 12.09 12.69 -0.56
N LYS A 50 10.86 13.08 -0.21
CA LYS A 50 10.53 14.48 -0.01
C LYS A 50 11.33 15.08 1.15
N PRO A 51 11.89 16.30 0.97
CA PRO A 51 12.72 16.95 2.01
C PRO A 51 12.03 17.16 3.36
N LYS A 52 10.70 17.23 3.37
CA LYS A 52 9.96 17.40 4.63
C LYS A 52 10.16 16.25 5.61
N PHE A 53 10.66 15.12 5.14
CA PHE A 53 10.93 13.96 5.99
C PHE A 53 12.37 13.87 6.46
N ASP A 54 13.26 14.78 6.03
CA ASP A 54 14.69 14.73 6.35
C ASP A 54 14.96 14.77 7.86
N ARG A 55 14.11 15.43 8.62
CA ARG A 55 14.26 15.53 10.07
C ARG A 55 13.83 14.29 10.84
N TYR A 56 13.11 13.36 10.18
CA TYR A 56 12.55 12.17 10.81
C TYR A 56 13.23 10.88 10.41
N THR A 57 13.88 10.85 9.26
CA THR A 57 14.49 9.63 8.73
C THR A 57 15.72 9.98 7.88
N THR A 58 16.76 9.16 7.97
CA THR A 58 17.98 9.35 7.20
C THR A 58 17.82 8.80 5.78
N LEU A 59 18.75 9.18 4.89
CA LEU A 59 18.79 8.65 3.53
C LEU A 59 19.03 7.14 3.54
N GLU A 60 19.90 6.67 4.42
CA GLU A 60 20.21 5.24 4.56
C GLU A 60 18.99 4.44 5.01
N GLU A 61 18.23 4.98 5.97
CA GLU A 61 17.00 4.35 6.46
C GLU A 61 15.96 4.24 5.34
N ARG A 62 15.80 5.30 4.53
CA ARG A 62 14.88 5.29 3.39
C ARG A 62 15.28 4.29 2.33
N LYS A 63 16.59 4.25 2.00
CA LYS A 63 17.11 3.27 1.05
C LYS A 63 16.88 1.84 1.52
N ALA A 64 17.06 1.60 2.83
CA ALA A 64 16.84 0.26 3.40
C ALA A 64 15.37 -0.15 3.29
N VAL A 65 14.45 0.76 3.59
CA VAL A 65 13.00 0.49 3.46
C VAL A 65 12.65 0.14 2.01
N LEU A 66 13.11 0.95 1.06
CA LEU A 66 12.84 0.71 -0.37
C LEU A 66 13.46 -0.60 -0.84
N HIS A 67 14.66 -0.91 -0.40
CA HIS A 67 15.35 -2.16 -0.75
C HIS A 67 14.59 -3.36 -0.21
N ASP A 68 14.22 -3.35 1.06
CA ASP A 68 13.54 -4.47 1.71
C ASP A 68 12.17 -4.72 1.07
N ILE A 69 11.42 -3.66 0.81
CA ILE A 69 10.11 -3.75 0.16
C ILE A 69 10.28 -4.28 -1.27
N SER A 70 11.20 -3.71 -2.04
CA SER A 70 11.43 -4.12 -3.43
C SER A 70 11.82 -5.59 -3.53
N ALA A 71 12.66 -6.06 -2.62
CA ALA A 71 13.12 -7.44 -2.61
C ALA A 71 12.05 -8.45 -2.21
N ALA A 72 11.17 -8.06 -1.27
CA ALA A 72 10.13 -8.93 -0.74
C ALA A 72 8.82 -8.89 -1.53
N ALA A 73 8.61 -7.84 -2.34
CA ALA A 73 7.33 -7.61 -3.00
C ALA A 73 7.06 -8.61 -4.12
N ILE A 74 5.77 -8.86 -4.34
CA ILE A 74 5.29 -9.50 -5.57
C ILE A 74 4.96 -8.36 -6.53
N TRP A 75 5.57 -8.40 -7.71
CA TRP A 75 5.38 -7.39 -8.74
C TRP A 75 4.36 -7.86 -9.75
N VAL A 76 3.35 -7.03 -10.01
CA VAL A 76 2.27 -7.35 -10.96
C VAL A 76 2.16 -6.26 -12.01
N ASP A 77 1.70 -6.65 -13.19
CA ASP A 77 1.37 -5.73 -14.27
C ASP A 77 -0.12 -5.47 -14.27
N VAL A 78 -0.50 -4.21 -14.48
CA VAL A 78 -1.91 -3.83 -14.57
C VAL A 78 -2.29 -3.79 -16.06
N PRO A 79 -3.29 -4.57 -16.49
CA PRO A 79 -3.78 -4.48 -17.86
C PRO A 79 -4.23 -3.08 -18.21
N GLN A 80 -3.98 -2.63 -19.45
CA GLN A 80 -4.27 -1.27 -19.85
C GLN A 80 -5.73 -0.88 -19.66
N GLY A 81 -6.66 -1.80 -19.93
CA GLY A 81 -8.08 -1.56 -19.71
C GLY A 81 -8.42 -1.30 -18.24
N MET A 82 -7.78 -2.05 -17.33
CA MET A 82 -7.92 -1.87 -15.89
C MET A 82 -7.32 -0.52 -15.46
N ALA A 83 -6.16 -0.16 -15.98
CA ALA A 83 -5.49 1.09 -15.62
C ALA A 83 -6.32 2.34 -15.95
N ASN A 84 -7.24 2.23 -16.90
CA ASN A 84 -8.13 3.34 -17.28
C ASN A 84 -9.47 3.33 -16.52
N THR A 85 -9.71 2.33 -15.67
CA THR A 85 -10.96 2.24 -14.91
C THR A 85 -10.90 3.12 -13.66
N THR A 86 -11.95 3.93 -13.46
CA THR A 86 -12.05 4.82 -12.31
C THR A 86 -12.87 4.17 -11.20
N PHE A 87 -12.35 4.18 -9.98
CA PHE A 87 -13.03 3.63 -8.80
C PHE A 87 -13.28 4.65 -7.71
N SER A 88 -12.27 5.45 -7.38
CA SER A 88 -12.35 6.39 -6.26
C SER A 88 -12.63 7.82 -6.73
N ARG A 89 -12.94 8.68 -5.76
CA ARG A 89 -13.12 10.11 -5.98
C ARG A 89 -11.88 10.78 -6.55
N ASP A 90 -10.70 10.36 -6.07
CA ASP A 90 -9.42 10.86 -6.54
C ASP A 90 -8.78 9.79 -7.43
N ALA A 91 -8.64 10.09 -8.71
CA ALA A 91 -8.07 9.16 -9.68
C ALA A 91 -6.65 8.72 -9.33
N LYS A 92 -5.91 9.54 -8.58
CA LYS A 92 -4.54 9.20 -8.14
C LYS A 92 -4.52 8.00 -7.18
N ASP A 93 -5.61 7.77 -6.45
CA ASP A 93 -5.71 6.66 -5.50
C ASP A 93 -6.07 5.34 -6.19
N ASP A 94 -6.56 5.41 -7.42
CA ASP A 94 -6.99 4.22 -8.16
C ASP A 94 -5.85 3.25 -8.45
N MET A 95 -4.60 3.71 -8.46
CA MET A 95 -3.45 2.83 -8.70
C MET A 95 -3.37 1.69 -7.68
N PHE A 96 -3.78 1.94 -6.43
CA PHE A 96 -3.78 0.91 -5.38
C PHE A 96 -4.87 -0.12 -5.61
N ILE A 97 -6.03 0.33 -6.05
CA ILE A 97 -7.15 -0.57 -6.40
C ILE A 97 -6.77 -1.41 -7.63
N HIS A 98 -6.19 -0.78 -8.65
CA HIS A 98 -5.73 -1.49 -9.84
C HIS A 98 -4.72 -2.59 -9.48
N ALA A 99 -3.76 -2.28 -8.62
CA ALA A 99 -2.77 -3.25 -8.15
C ALA A 99 -3.44 -4.42 -7.43
N ALA A 100 -4.38 -4.13 -6.54
CA ALA A 100 -5.07 -5.14 -5.75
C ALA A 100 -5.91 -6.07 -6.64
N ILE A 101 -6.63 -5.52 -7.59
CA ILE A 101 -7.46 -6.33 -8.51
C ILE A 101 -6.58 -7.17 -9.41
N ALA A 102 -5.52 -6.59 -9.99
CA ALA A 102 -4.62 -7.30 -10.89
C ALA A 102 -3.92 -8.49 -10.19
N ALA A 103 -3.62 -8.35 -8.90
CA ALA A 103 -2.97 -9.39 -8.12
C ALA A 103 -3.96 -10.33 -7.42
N GLU A 104 -5.26 -10.06 -7.54
CA GLU A 104 -6.29 -10.77 -6.75
C GLU A 104 -5.99 -10.70 -5.26
N ALA A 105 -5.56 -9.53 -4.78
CA ALA A 105 -5.25 -9.30 -3.38
C ALA A 105 -6.52 -9.34 -2.53
N ARG A 106 -6.36 -9.77 -1.28
CA ARG A 106 -7.48 -9.83 -0.32
C ARG A 106 -7.68 -8.54 0.43
N LEU A 107 -6.61 -7.79 0.67
CA LEU A 107 -6.65 -6.58 1.48
C LEU A 107 -5.99 -5.41 0.75
N LEU A 108 -6.63 -4.25 0.85
CA LEU A 108 -6.03 -2.95 0.56
C LEU A 108 -6.06 -2.16 1.86
N ILE A 109 -4.89 -1.80 2.37
CA ILE A 109 -4.74 -1.15 3.66
C ILE A 109 -4.46 0.33 3.45
N THR A 110 -5.32 1.17 3.98
CA THR A 110 -5.26 2.62 3.79
C THR A 110 -5.88 3.36 4.97
N GLY A 111 -5.44 4.60 5.18
CA GLY A 111 -6.10 5.53 6.09
C GLY A 111 -7.02 6.53 5.38
N ASP A 112 -7.10 6.47 4.05
CA ASP A 112 -7.83 7.43 3.24
C ASP A 112 -9.32 7.06 3.18
N GLN A 113 -10.18 7.99 3.61
CA GLN A 113 -11.63 7.78 3.60
C GLN A 113 -12.19 7.59 2.20
N ASP A 114 -11.61 8.22 1.19
CA ASP A 114 -12.04 8.06 -0.19
C ASP A 114 -11.86 6.63 -0.72
N LEU A 115 -10.93 5.88 -0.13
CA LEU A 115 -10.73 4.46 -0.43
C LEU A 115 -11.54 3.57 0.52
N LEU A 116 -11.57 3.92 1.81
CA LEU A 116 -12.28 3.11 2.82
C LEU A 116 -13.78 3.00 2.52
N VAL A 117 -14.40 4.03 1.95
CA VAL A 117 -15.83 4.00 1.60
C VAL A 117 -16.15 3.00 0.50
N LEU A 118 -15.15 2.53 -0.24
CA LEU A 118 -15.34 1.57 -1.34
C LEU A 118 -15.29 0.11 -0.90
N THR A 119 -15.08 -0.16 0.39
CA THR A 119 -14.84 -1.53 0.86
C THR A 119 -15.99 -2.49 0.54
N GLU A 120 -17.24 -2.06 0.76
CA GLU A 120 -18.39 -2.91 0.50
C GLU A 120 -18.51 -3.26 -0.99
N SER A 121 -18.41 -2.24 -1.85
CA SER A 121 -18.48 -2.40 -3.29
C SER A 121 -17.35 -3.30 -3.82
N LEU A 122 -16.12 -3.08 -3.36
CA LEU A 122 -14.97 -3.85 -3.83
C LEU A 122 -14.98 -5.27 -3.27
N ASN A 123 -15.50 -5.47 -2.07
CA ASN A 123 -15.65 -6.81 -1.53
C ASN A 123 -16.67 -7.62 -2.33
N ASP A 124 -17.78 -6.99 -2.71
CA ASP A 124 -18.83 -7.66 -3.50
C ASP A 124 -18.35 -7.99 -4.91
N SER A 125 -17.63 -7.08 -5.55
CA SER A 125 -17.22 -7.24 -6.95
C SER A 125 -15.92 -8.02 -7.14
N HIS A 126 -14.95 -7.88 -6.22
CA HIS A 126 -13.60 -8.42 -6.38
C HIS A 126 -13.08 -9.14 -5.14
N GLN A 127 -13.90 -9.34 -4.12
CA GLN A 127 -13.50 -9.96 -2.86
C GLN A 127 -12.30 -9.25 -2.23
N LEU A 128 -12.27 -7.94 -2.37
CA LEU A 128 -11.22 -7.07 -1.86
C LEU A 128 -11.76 -6.26 -0.70
N LEU A 129 -11.22 -6.49 0.50
CA LEU A 129 -11.53 -5.67 1.67
C LEU A 129 -10.59 -4.48 1.74
N VAL A 130 -11.16 -3.29 1.94
CA VAL A 130 -10.40 -2.08 2.19
C VAL A 130 -10.51 -1.75 3.67
N CYS A 131 -9.40 -1.67 4.37
CA CYS A 131 -9.42 -1.45 5.82
C CYS A 131 -8.28 -0.56 6.29
N SER A 132 -8.43 -0.03 7.50
CA SER A 132 -7.43 0.80 8.14
C SER A 132 -6.25 -0.05 8.63
N PRO A 133 -5.08 0.58 8.93
CA PRO A 133 -3.95 -0.16 9.50
C PRO A 133 -4.30 -0.88 10.81
N ALA A 134 -5.08 -0.26 11.68
CA ALA A 134 -5.49 -0.87 12.94
C ALA A 134 -6.36 -2.10 12.72
N GLU A 135 -7.34 -2.01 11.82
CA GLU A 135 -8.19 -3.14 11.46
C GLU A 135 -7.39 -4.27 10.82
N ALA A 136 -6.46 -3.93 9.93
CA ALA A 136 -5.62 -4.89 9.26
C ALA A 136 -4.71 -5.64 10.24
N LEU A 137 -4.15 -4.94 11.22
CA LEU A 137 -3.27 -5.56 12.21
C LEU A 137 -3.97 -6.67 13.01
N VAL A 138 -5.25 -6.49 13.28
CA VAL A 138 -6.06 -7.52 13.94
C VAL A 138 -6.29 -8.72 13.02
N LYS A 139 -6.45 -8.49 11.72
CA LYS A 139 -6.72 -9.54 10.73
C LYS A 139 -5.49 -10.37 10.36
N LEU A 140 -4.32 -9.77 10.44
CA LEU A 140 -3.06 -10.42 10.09
C LEU A 140 -2.43 -11.07 11.33
#